data_b21266b0d7b26c23ad9e11b03e12f09a
#
_entry.id   b21266b0d7b26c23ad9e11b03e12f09a
#
_cell.length_a   1.000
_cell.length_b   1.000
_cell.length_c   1.000
_cell.angle_alpha   90.00
_cell.angle_beta   90.00
_cell.angle_gamma   90.00
#
_symmetry.space_group_name_H-M   'P 1'
#
loop_
_entity.id
_entity.type
_entity.pdbx_description
1 polymer ?
#
loop_
_entity_poly.entity_id
_entity_poly.type
_entity_poly.pdbx_seq_one_letter_code
_entity_poly.pdbx_strand_id
1 'polypeptide(L)'
;MNRLVLVLGLALLAGCSTVRNSRIRPDYESVDKFQVKRLVVVTQPLPDGKPEVGELWSLVARRYVNQNRDFIARSNIALADNPEDPSFKGLCVEGIEGVLWLSPAVKRAGKGVEAAVKSQLLRCSDGQEIWAAEAAGSWPSEDERYRELTAQYTGELGPEVEPYVAPTFRLLSATLDTLPRPTLNDADVEEKIELGE
;
A
#
# COMPACT_ATOMS: atom_id res chain seq x y z
N MET A 1 52.44 32.96 -6.80
CA MET A 1 52.06 31.77 -6.01
C MET A 1 50.55 31.72 -5.90
N ASN A 2 49.90 31.07 -6.88
CA ASN A 2 48.44 30.94 -6.95
C ASN A 2 48.00 29.69 -6.20
N ARG A 3 47.28 29.85 -5.11
CA ARG A 3 46.60 28.75 -4.44
C ARG A 3 45.22 28.56 -5.10
N LEU A 4 45.14 27.56 -5.93
CA LEU A 4 43.89 27.08 -6.51
C LEU A 4 43.08 26.35 -5.40
N VAL A 5 42.05 26.97 -4.89
CA VAL A 5 41.11 26.34 -3.94
C VAL A 5 40.15 25.53 -4.75
N LEU A 6 40.35 24.22 -4.73
CA LEU A 6 39.43 23.23 -5.31
C LEU A 6 38.23 23.07 -4.37
N VAL A 7 37.15 23.80 -4.66
CA VAL A 7 35.87 23.61 -3.96
C VAL A 7 35.20 22.34 -4.54
N LEU A 8 35.41 21.26 -3.86
CA LEU A 8 34.74 20.00 -4.16
C LEU A 8 33.28 20.14 -3.72
N GLY A 9 32.43 20.49 -4.68
CA GLY A 9 30.97 20.52 -4.46
C GLY A 9 30.47 19.09 -4.16
N LEU A 10 30.24 18.77 -2.89
CA LEU A 10 29.52 17.60 -2.47
C LEU A 10 28.04 17.80 -2.89
N ALA A 11 27.69 17.33 -4.09
CA ALA A 11 26.30 17.18 -4.48
C ALA A 11 25.68 16.11 -3.54
N LEU A 12 25.01 16.57 -2.51
CA LEU A 12 24.11 15.77 -1.70
C LEU A 12 23.03 15.25 -2.64
N LEU A 13 23.17 14.02 -3.10
CA LEU A 13 22.11 13.24 -3.68
C LEU A 13 21.10 12.99 -2.54
N ALA A 14 20.24 13.96 -2.30
CA ALA A 14 19.03 13.77 -1.54
C ALA A 14 18.15 12.84 -2.39
N GLY A 15 18.38 11.52 -2.26
CA GLY A 15 17.47 10.50 -2.74
C GLY A 15 16.14 10.76 -2.02
N CYS A 16 15.16 11.31 -2.75
CA CYS A 16 13.82 11.46 -2.23
C CYS A 16 13.31 10.05 -1.91
N SER A 17 13.43 9.63 -0.65
CA SER A 17 12.80 8.41 -0.17
C SER A 17 11.30 8.56 -0.35
N THR A 18 10.69 7.64 -1.08
CA THR A 18 9.23 7.59 -1.25
C THR A 18 8.55 7.43 0.10
N VAL A 19 9.10 6.56 0.96
CA VAL A 19 8.64 6.36 2.34
C VAL A 19 9.25 7.45 3.23
N ARG A 20 8.38 8.22 3.88
CA ARG A 20 8.76 9.32 4.79
C ARG A 20 8.93 8.82 6.22
N ASN A 21 8.09 7.90 6.62
CA ASN A 21 8.05 7.35 7.97
C ASN A 21 7.50 5.92 7.93
N SER A 22 8.03 5.08 8.82
CA SER A 22 7.52 3.74 9.03
C SER A 22 7.82 3.34 10.49
N ARG A 23 6.84 2.74 11.15
CA ARG A 23 6.99 2.25 12.52
C ARG A 23 6.28 0.92 12.71
N ILE A 24 6.87 0.07 13.52
CA ILE A 24 6.32 -1.21 13.95
C ILE A 24 6.16 -1.14 15.46
N ARG A 25 5.09 -1.70 15.98
CA ARG A 25 4.85 -1.82 17.43
C ARG A 25 5.99 -2.57 18.11
N PRO A 26 6.51 -2.11 19.27
CA PRO A 26 7.69 -2.69 19.92
C PRO A 26 7.57 -4.16 20.28
N ASP A 27 6.37 -4.62 20.60
CA ASP A 27 6.06 -6.00 21.02
C ASP A 27 5.56 -6.89 19.87
N TYR A 28 5.69 -6.43 18.61
CA TYR A 28 5.27 -7.18 17.41
C TYR A 28 5.82 -8.62 17.41
N GLU A 29 7.13 -8.79 17.65
CA GLU A 29 7.81 -10.08 17.59
C GLU A 29 7.27 -11.10 18.60
N SER A 30 6.75 -10.64 19.73
CA SER A 30 6.24 -11.50 20.81
C SER A 30 4.73 -11.68 20.80
N VAL A 31 3.99 -10.78 20.19
CA VAL A 31 2.51 -10.77 20.23
C VAL A 31 1.92 -11.00 18.84
N ASP A 32 2.15 -10.08 17.90
CA ASP A 32 1.39 -10.02 16.66
C ASP A 32 1.92 -10.95 15.56
N LYS A 33 3.21 -11.24 15.57
CA LYS A 33 3.91 -12.03 14.56
C LYS A 33 3.28 -13.39 14.28
N PHE A 34 2.69 -14.00 15.30
CA PHE A 34 2.06 -15.32 15.22
C PHE A 34 0.53 -15.25 15.12
N GLN A 35 -0.07 -14.10 15.42
CA GLN A 35 -1.51 -13.94 15.57
C GLN A 35 -2.16 -13.20 14.41
N VAL A 36 -1.44 -12.33 13.71
CA VAL A 36 -2.00 -11.50 12.64
C VAL A 36 -1.33 -11.84 11.32
N LYS A 37 -2.02 -12.61 10.52
CA LYS A 37 -1.55 -13.12 9.22
C LYS A 37 -2.57 -12.83 8.12
N ARG A 38 -3.86 -12.99 8.41
CA ARG A 38 -4.98 -12.87 7.46
C ARG A 38 -5.57 -11.47 7.52
N LEU A 39 -5.52 -10.80 6.38
CA LEU A 39 -5.89 -9.41 6.27
C LEU A 39 -7.07 -9.19 5.33
N VAL A 40 -7.86 -8.17 5.64
CA VAL A 40 -8.62 -7.43 4.63
C VAL A 40 -7.88 -6.12 4.34
N VAL A 41 -7.78 -5.77 3.05
CA VAL A 41 -7.21 -4.50 2.61
C VAL A 41 -8.35 -3.50 2.40
N VAL A 42 -8.26 -2.35 3.02
CA VAL A 42 -9.31 -1.32 2.97
C VAL A 42 -8.73 0.00 2.51
N THR A 43 -9.33 0.58 1.50
CA THR A 43 -9.03 1.94 1.04
C THR A 43 -10.12 2.90 1.49
N GLN A 44 -9.73 3.98 2.16
CA GLN A 44 -10.63 5.08 2.48
C GLN A 44 -11.08 5.82 1.22
N PRO A 45 -12.25 6.48 1.25
CA PRO A 45 -12.73 7.29 0.14
C PRO A 45 -11.68 8.33 -0.28
N LEU A 46 -11.53 8.48 -1.58
CA LEU A 46 -10.68 9.52 -2.15
C LEU A 46 -11.43 10.87 -2.11
N PRO A 47 -10.75 11.97 -1.73
CA PRO A 47 -11.39 13.29 -1.64
C PRO A 47 -12.06 13.76 -2.94
N ASP A 48 -11.55 13.35 -4.09
CA ASP A 48 -12.04 13.75 -5.41
C ASP A 48 -12.95 12.68 -6.07
N GLY A 49 -13.42 11.69 -5.29
CA GLY A 49 -14.59 10.87 -5.60
C GLY A 49 -14.54 10.00 -6.85
N LYS A 50 -13.40 9.38 -7.17
CA LYS A 50 -13.35 8.35 -8.22
C LYS A 50 -13.32 6.97 -7.56
N PRO A 51 -14.44 6.26 -7.46
CA PRO A 51 -14.52 4.95 -6.80
C PRO A 51 -13.57 3.94 -7.42
N GLU A 52 -13.40 3.94 -8.75
CA GLU A 52 -12.50 3.04 -9.48
C GLU A 52 -11.03 3.23 -9.07
N VAL A 53 -10.62 4.47 -8.74
CA VAL A 53 -9.26 4.74 -8.24
C VAL A 53 -9.12 4.21 -6.81
N GLY A 54 -10.14 4.31 -5.96
CA GLY A 54 -10.15 3.69 -4.64
C GLY A 54 -10.02 2.17 -4.73
N GLU A 55 -10.75 1.55 -5.66
CA GLU A 55 -10.68 0.12 -5.94
C GLU A 55 -9.29 -0.28 -6.46
N LEU A 56 -8.68 0.50 -7.35
CA LEU A 56 -7.31 0.30 -7.79
C LEU A 56 -6.34 0.21 -6.60
N TRP A 57 -6.44 1.14 -5.63
CA TRP A 57 -5.55 1.15 -4.47
C TRP A 57 -5.69 -0.12 -3.63
N SER A 58 -6.91 -0.54 -3.32
CA SER A 58 -7.17 -1.75 -2.53
C SER A 58 -6.72 -3.01 -3.26
N LEU A 59 -6.99 -3.11 -4.56
CA LEU A 59 -6.65 -4.27 -5.38
C LEU A 59 -5.13 -4.41 -5.60
N VAL A 60 -4.44 -3.30 -5.90
CA VAL A 60 -2.97 -3.28 -6.02
C VAL A 60 -2.32 -3.70 -4.71
N ALA A 61 -2.79 -3.17 -3.58
CA ALA A 61 -2.22 -3.51 -2.27
C ALA A 61 -2.47 -4.98 -1.92
N ARG A 62 -3.68 -5.52 -2.16
CA ARG A 62 -3.98 -6.94 -1.94
C ARG A 62 -3.05 -7.84 -2.74
N ARG A 63 -2.93 -7.60 -4.05
CA ARG A 63 -2.05 -8.40 -4.92
C ARG A 63 -0.59 -8.29 -4.52
N TYR A 64 -0.13 -7.07 -4.22
CA TYR A 64 1.23 -6.85 -3.78
C TYR A 64 1.56 -7.61 -2.49
N VAL A 65 0.68 -7.56 -1.49
CA VAL A 65 0.83 -8.30 -0.23
C VAL A 65 0.89 -9.79 -0.49
N ASN A 66 -0.02 -10.36 -1.29
CA ASN A 66 -0.03 -11.79 -1.57
C ASN A 66 1.21 -12.26 -2.35
N GLN A 67 1.73 -11.45 -3.27
CA GLN A 67 2.88 -11.82 -4.10
C GLN A 67 4.23 -11.55 -3.45
N ASN A 68 4.35 -10.50 -2.60
CA ASN A 68 5.64 -9.99 -2.16
C ASN A 68 5.83 -9.94 -0.64
N ARG A 69 4.78 -10.14 0.16
CA ARG A 69 4.82 -10.08 1.62
C ARG A 69 4.34 -11.40 2.21
N ASP A 70 4.67 -11.68 3.49
CA ASP A 70 4.30 -12.93 4.14
C ASP A 70 2.87 -12.92 4.74
N PHE A 71 2.09 -11.86 4.57
CA PHE A 71 0.69 -11.80 4.93
C PHE A 71 -0.21 -12.47 3.87
N ILE A 72 -1.43 -12.80 4.27
CA ILE A 72 -2.48 -13.40 3.44
C ILE A 72 -3.61 -12.37 3.32
N ALA A 73 -3.66 -11.64 2.22
CA ALA A 73 -4.71 -10.66 1.98
C ALA A 73 -5.91 -11.34 1.30
N ARG A 74 -6.92 -11.74 2.10
CA ARG A 74 -8.09 -12.51 1.63
C ARG A 74 -9.03 -11.71 0.74
N SER A 75 -9.21 -10.43 1.06
CA SER A 75 -10.12 -9.55 0.32
C SER A 75 -9.64 -8.10 0.30
N ASN A 76 -10.25 -7.31 -0.57
CA ASN A 76 -10.06 -5.87 -0.62
C ASN A 76 -11.40 -5.15 -0.74
N ILE A 77 -11.49 -3.96 -0.16
CA ILE A 77 -12.68 -3.10 -0.14
C ILE A 77 -12.24 -1.66 -0.36
N ALA A 78 -12.90 -0.97 -1.27
CA ALA A 78 -12.82 0.49 -1.37
C ALA A 78 -14.09 1.08 -0.74
N LEU A 79 -13.93 1.90 0.30
CA LEU A 79 -15.06 2.56 0.95
C LEU A 79 -15.52 3.74 0.10
N ALA A 80 -16.82 4.02 0.14
CA ALA A 80 -17.46 5.06 -0.63
C ALA A 80 -17.94 6.27 0.21
N ASP A 81 -17.68 6.25 1.51
CA ASP A 81 -18.15 7.24 2.48
C ASP A 81 -19.69 7.28 2.53
N ASN A 82 -20.28 6.12 2.65
CA ASN A 82 -21.73 5.97 2.75
C ASN A 82 -22.13 5.13 3.98
N PRO A 83 -23.41 5.20 4.43
CA PRO A 83 -23.90 4.46 5.60
C PRO A 83 -23.82 2.93 5.47
N GLU A 84 -23.66 2.41 4.25
CA GLU A 84 -23.56 0.95 3.98
C GLU A 84 -22.12 0.45 4.11
N ASP A 85 -21.14 1.36 4.20
CA ASP A 85 -19.75 1.00 4.39
C ASP A 85 -19.56 0.22 5.70
N PRO A 86 -18.80 -0.88 5.69
CA PRO A 86 -18.61 -1.68 6.88
C PRO A 86 -17.82 -0.90 7.95
N SER A 87 -18.29 -0.95 9.20
CA SER A 87 -17.52 -0.49 10.34
C SER A 87 -16.26 -1.34 10.54
N PHE A 88 -15.27 -0.86 11.32
CA PHE A 88 -14.08 -1.65 11.65
C PHE A 88 -14.42 -3.06 12.16
N LYS A 89 -15.44 -3.20 13.02
CA LYS A 89 -15.91 -4.52 13.50
C LYS A 89 -16.52 -5.36 12.39
N GLY A 90 -17.20 -4.74 11.44
CA GLY A 90 -17.77 -5.41 10.27
C GLY A 90 -16.71 -5.91 9.28
N LEU A 91 -15.53 -5.30 9.29
CA LEU A 91 -14.37 -5.76 8.50
C LEU A 91 -13.68 -6.98 9.15
N CYS A 92 -13.74 -7.09 10.47
CA CYS A 92 -13.14 -8.15 11.26
C CYS A 92 -14.06 -9.38 11.35
N VAL A 93 -14.47 -9.93 10.21
CA VAL A 93 -15.27 -11.16 10.13
C VAL A 93 -14.42 -12.39 10.40
N GLU A 94 -15.08 -13.57 10.50
CA GLU A 94 -14.41 -14.83 10.76
C GLU A 94 -13.23 -15.08 9.79
N GLY A 95 -12.08 -15.40 10.36
CA GLY A 95 -10.86 -15.67 9.62
C GLY A 95 -10.08 -14.43 9.18
N ILE A 96 -10.52 -13.22 9.53
CA ILE A 96 -9.72 -11.98 9.38
C ILE A 96 -9.12 -11.60 10.73
N GLU A 97 -7.81 -11.43 10.75
CA GLU A 97 -7.02 -11.17 11.96
C GLU A 97 -6.53 -9.72 12.02
N GLY A 98 -6.47 -9.03 10.87
CA GLY A 98 -6.08 -7.64 10.77
C GLY A 98 -6.68 -6.90 9.58
N VAL A 99 -6.71 -5.59 9.70
CA VAL A 99 -7.13 -4.66 8.64
C VAL A 99 -5.94 -3.85 8.18
N LEU A 100 -5.56 -4.00 6.92
CA LEU A 100 -4.60 -3.12 6.26
C LEU A 100 -5.35 -1.90 5.72
N TRP A 101 -5.28 -0.81 6.45
CA TRP A 101 -6.01 0.42 6.19
C TRP A 101 -5.18 1.39 5.37
N LEU A 102 -5.70 1.84 4.23
CA LEU A 102 -5.06 2.78 3.32
C LEU A 102 -5.86 4.07 3.25
N SER A 103 -5.21 5.20 3.49
CA SER A 103 -5.77 6.55 3.33
C SER A 103 -5.00 7.27 2.23
N PRO A 104 -5.36 7.06 0.95
CA PRO A 104 -4.68 7.68 -0.17
C PRO A 104 -5.11 9.12 -0.39
N ALA A 105 -4.20 9.92 -0.95
CA ALA A 105 -4.49 11.20 -1.55
C ALA A 105 -3.78 11.26 -2.91
N VAL A 106 -4.53 11.50 -3.98
CA VAL A 106 -3.99 11.56 -5.34
C VAL A 106 -4.45 12.81 -6.05
N LYS A 107 -3.56 13.41 -6.82
CA LYS A 107 -3.86 14.61 -7.61
C LYS A 107 -3.14 14.54 -8.95
N ARG A 108 -3.84 14.79 -10.02
CA ARG A 108 -3.19 14.98 -11.33
C ARG A 108 -2.44 16.31 -11.36
N ALA A 109 -1.19 16.28 -11.80
CA ALA A 109 -0.32 17.45 -11.90
C ALA A 109 0.36 17.45 -13.28
N GLY A 110 -0.21 18.19 -14.21
CA GLY A 110 0.26 18.22 -15.61
C GLY A 110 0.21 16.82 -16.26
N LYS A 111 1.38 16.31 -16.63
CA LYS A 111 1.54 14.96 -17.23
C LYS A 111 1.84 13.87 -16.20
N GLY A 112 1.67 14.16 -14.91
CA GLY A 112 1.98 13.23 -13.84
C GLY A 112 0.88 13.16 -12.79
N VAL A 113 1.16 12.38 -11.76
CA VAL A 113 0.32 12.19 -10.57
C VAL A 113 1.18 12.42 -9.33
N GLU A 114 0.74 13.32 -8.49
CA GLU A 114 1.18 13.43 -7.10
C GLU A 114 0.33 12.47 -6.27
N ALA A 115 0.97 11.60 -5.52
CA ALA A 115 0.30 10.64 -4.68
C ALA A 115 0.93 10.60 -3.28
N ALA A 116 0.09 10.44 -2.28
CA ALA A 116 0.48 10.20 -0.90
C ALA A 116 -0.41 9.11 -0.30
N VAL A 117 0.09 8.39 0.68
CA VAL A 117 -0.67 7.40 1.44
C VAL A 117 -0.23 7.39 2.89
N LYS A 118 -1.22 7.31 3.78
CA LYS A 118 -1.04 6.85 5.16
C LYS A 118 -1.57 5.43 5.22
N SER A 119 -0.75 4.53 5.71
CA SER A 119 -1.07 3.11 5.79
C SER A 119 -0.93 2.64 7.22
N GLN A 120 -1.87 1.82 7.68
CA GLN A 120 -1.88 1.24 9.02
C GLN A 120 -2.28 -0.22 8.95
N LEU A 121 -1.64 -1.06 9.74
CA LEU A 121 -2.10 -2.41 10.03
C LEU A 121 -2.71 -2.42 11.43
N LEU A 122 -4.00 -2.67 11.51
CA LEU A 122 -4.77 -2.70 12.75
C LEU A 122 -5.15 -4.14 13.10
N ARG A 123 -4.98 -4.54 14.35
CA ARG A 123 -5.36 -5.86 14.84
C ARG A 123 -6.87 -5.93 15.09
N CYS A 124 -7.52 -6.98 14.59
CA CYS A 124 -8.96 -7.15 14.71
C CYS A 124 -9.46 -7.35 16.15
N SER A 125 -8.68 -7.98 17.01
CA SER A 125 -9.11 -8.31 18.38
C SER A 125 -9.38 -7.09 19.26
N ASP A 126 -8.66 -5.98 19.04
CA ASP A 126 -8.73 -4.78 19.88
C ASP A 126 -8.56 -3.45 19.14
N GLY A 127 -8.35 -3.48 17.83
CA GLY A 127 -8.14 -2.30 16.99
C GLY A 127 -6.78 -1.61 17.19
N GLN A 128 -5.84 -2.23 17.89
CA GLN A 128 -4.52 -1.63 18.09
C GLN A 128 -3.69 -1.61 16.82
N GLU A 129 -2.94 -0.52 16.64
CA GLU A 129 -2.01 -0.37 15.53
C GLU A 129 -0.77 -1.25 15.75
N ILE A 130 -0.50 -2.10 14.76
CA ILE A 130 0.67 -2.99 14.71
C ILE A 130 1.81 -2.33 13.93
N TRP A 131 1.46 -1.70 12.82
CA TRP A 131 2.37 -1.04 11.92
C TRP A 131 1.70 0.18 11.31
N ALA A 132 2.50 1.20 11.03
CA ALA A 132 2.07 2.34 10.23
C ALA A 132 3.21 2.83 9.35
N ALA A 133 2.86 3.38 8.18
CA ALA A 133 3.81 4.05 7.30
C ALA A 133 3.14 5.22 6.57
N GLU A 134 3.97 6.21 6.24
CA GLU A 134 3.58 7.33 5.40
C GLU A 134 4.53 7.43 4.21
N ALA A 135 3.97 7.57 3.04
CA ALA A 135 4.73 7.71 1.81
C ALA A 135 4.12 8.76 0.89
N ALA A 136 4.94 9.39 0.07
CA ALA A 136 4.48 10.33 -0.94
C ALA A 136 5.51 10.47 -2.06
N GLY A 137 5.03 10.86 -3.23
CA GLY A 137 5.88 11.15 -4.38
C GLY A 137 5.11 11.72 -5.55
N SER A 138 5.82 11.98 -6.64
CA SER A 138 5.26 12.43 -7.89
C SER A 138 5.89 11.64 -9.03
N TRP A 139 5.07 11.13 -9.92
CA TRP A 139 5.50 10.28 -11.03
C TRP A 139 4.78 10.65 -12.31
N PRO A 140 5.41 10.40 -13.48
CA PRO A 140 4.70 10.45 -14.75
C PRO A 140 3.49 9.51 -14.73
N SER A 141 2.39 9.90 -15.38
CA SER A 141 1.22 9.04 -15.54
C SER A 141 1.53 7.85 -16.44
N GLU A 142 2.44 8.03 -17.40
CA GLU A 142 2.90 6.98 -18.32
C GLU A 142 4.31 6.55 -17.93
N ASP A 143 4.51 5.25 -17.73
CA ASP A 143 5.82 4.66 -17.47
C ASP A 143 5.89 3.31 -18.18
N GLU A 144 6.74 3.23 -19.18
CA GLU A 144 6.91 2.05 -20.04
C GLU A 144 7.17 0.76 -19.25
N ARG A 145 7.82 0.87 -18.08
CA ARG A 145 8.11 -0.28 -17.20
C ARG A 145 6.84 -0.92 -16.60
N TYR A 146 5.76 -0.17 -16.56
CA TYR A 146 4.47 -0.60 -16.00
C TYR A 146 3.38 -0.72 -17.04
N ARG A 147 3.72 -0.73 -18.35
CA ARG A 147 2.74 -0.80 -19.43
C ARG A 147 1.83 -2.02 -19.34
N GLU A 148 2.39 -3.20 -19.11
CA GLU A 148 1.61 -4.43 -18.96
C GLU A 148 0.71 -4.39 -17.75
N LEU A 149 1.25 -3.94 -16.62
CA LEU A 149 0.49 -3.75 -15.39
C LEU A 149 -0.64 -2.73 -15.58
N THR A 150 -0.35 -1.63 -16.28
CA THR A 150 -1.36 -0.61 -16.61
C THR A 150 -2.46 -1.19 -17.47
N ALA A 151 -2.11 -1.95 -18.53
CA ALA A 151 -3.09 -2.61 -19.39
C ALA A 151 -3.98 -3.60 -18.61
N GLN A 152 -3.40 -4.36 -17.67
CA GLN A 152 -4.12 -5.30 -16.84
C GLN A 152 -5.18 -4.56 -15.98
N TYR A 153 -4.77 -3.57 -15.17
CA TYR A 153 -5.69 -2.88 -14.28
C TYR A 153 -6.72 -2.01 -15.04
N THR A 154 -6.32 -1.43 -16.18
CA THR A 154 -7.26 -0.70 -17.06
C THR A 154 -8.29 -1.65 -17.66
N GLY A 155 -7.90 -2.87 -18.01
CA GLY A 155 -8.83 -3.91 -18.47
C GLY A 155 -9.83 -4.36 -17.41
N GLU A 156 -9.42 -4.39 -16.14
CA GLU A 156 -10.26 -4.82 -15.03
C GLU A 156 -11.17 -3.70 -14.48
N LEU A 157 -10.66 -2.48 -14.34
CA LEU A 157 -11.30 -1.38 -13.64
C LEU A 157 -11.77 -0.22 -14.54
N GLY A 158 -11.45 -0.31 -15.84
CA GLY A 158 -11.79 0.71 -16.81
C GLY A 158 -10.68 1.75 -17.06
N PRO A 159 -10.86 2.59 -18.11
CA PRO A 159 -9.83 3.52 -18.56
C PRO A 159 -9.53 4.67 -17.57
N GLU A 160 -10.44 4.95 -16.64
CA GLU A 160 -10.30 6.03 -15.65
C GLU A 160 -9.11 5.82 -14.71
N VAL A 161 -8.69 4.56 -14.49
CA VAL A 161 -7.57 4.24 -13.61
C VAL A 161 -6.20 4.32 -14.30
N GLU A 162 -6.15 4.33 -15.63
CA GLU A 162 -4.92 4.27 -16.42
C GLU A 162 -3.81 5.21 -15.91
N PRO A 163 -4.05 6.53 -15.72
CA PRO A 163 -3.00 7.46 -15.29
C PRO A 163 -2.52 7.25 -13.86
N TYR A 164 -3.24 6.45 -13.07
CA TYR A 164 -2.94 6.23 -11.67
C TYR A 164 -2.23 4.91 -11.38
N VAL A 165 -2.24 3.94 -12.31
CA VAL A 165 -1.70 2.59 -12.06
C VAL A 165 -0.23 2.61 -11.68
N ALA A 166 0.64 3.18 -12.53
CA ALA A 166 2.07 3.21 -12.28
C ALA A 166 2.44 3.99 -10.99
N PRO A 167 1.88 5.20 -10.74
CA PRO A 167 2.09 5.92 -9.49
C PRO A 167 1.63 5.15 -8.25
N THR A 168 0.43 4.54 -8.29
CA THR A 168 -0.12 3.74 -7.18
C THR A 168 0.76 2.55 -6.87
N PHE A 169 1.14 1.76 -7.88
CA PHE A 169 2.00 0.60 -7.69
C PHE A 169 3.34 0.98 -7.07
N ARG A 170 3.99 2.02 -7.56
CA ARG A 170 5.28 2.50 -7.04
C ARG A 170 5.18 2.94 -5.58
N LEU A 171 4.14 3.68 -5.25
CA LEU A 171 3.96 4.17 -3.90
C LEU A 171 3.64 3.04 -2.93
N LEU A 172 2.70 2.17 -3.31
CA LEU A 172 2.30 1.03 -2.49
C LEU A 172 3.42 0.01 -2.32
N SER A 173 4.16 -0.34 -3.37
CA SER A 173 5.28 -1.27 -3.25
C SER A 173 6.31 -0.77 -2.24
N ALA A 174 6.75 0.50 -2.36
CA ALA A 174 7.69 1.08 -1.42
C ALA A 174 7.16 1.12 0.02
N THR A 175 5.86 1.43 0.20
CA THR A 175 5.22 1.51 1.52
C THR A 175 5.08 0.12 2.15
N LEU A 176 4.53 -0.83 1.40
CA LEU A 176 4.23 -2.18 1.87
C LEU A 176 5.49 -3.03 2.09
N ASP A 177 6.62 -2.67 1.47
CA ASP A 177 7.92 -3.28 1.76
C ASP A 177 8.39 -3.03 3.19
N THR A 178 7.83 -2.03 3.87
CA THR A 178 8.11 -1.76 5.29
C THR A 178 7.22 -2.55 6.26
N LEU A 179 6.23 -3.33 5.77
CA LEU A 179 5.43 -4.23 6.61
C LEU A 179 6.32 -5.24 7.33
N PRO A 180 6.04 -5.54 8.61
CA PRO A 180 6.72 -6.62 9.31
C PRO A 180 6.42 -7.97 8.67
N ARG A 181 7.08 -9.02 9.13
CA ARG A 181 6.89 -10.38 8.61
C ARG A 181 6.23 -11.26 9.65
N PRO A 182 4.98 -11.73 9.44
CA PRO A 182 4.37 -12.74 10.29
C PRO A 182 5.05 -14.10 10.09
N THR A 183 4.80 -15.03 11.02
CA THR A 183 5.22 -16.41 10.90
C THR A 183 4.08 -17.25 10.36
N LEU A 184 4.24 -17.79 9.16
CA LEU A 184 3.27 -18.67 8.51
C LEU A 184 3.58 -20.13 8.87
N ASN A 185 2.55 -20.97 9.01
CA ASN A 185 2.65 -22.43 9.02
C ASN A 185 2.34 -22.97 7.62
N ASP A 186 2.42 -24.30 7.43
CA ASP A 186 2.23 -24.93 6.12
C ASP A 186 0.85 -24.64 5.52
N ALA A 187 -0.22 -24.69 6.34
CA ALA A 187 -1.58 -24.37 5.89
C ALA A 187 -1.74 -22.88 5.49
N ASP A 188 -1.07 -21.97 6.21
CA ASP A 188 -1.05 -20.56 5.86
C ASP A 188 -0.33 -20.34 4.50
N VAL A 189 0.74 -21.10 4.24
CA VAL A 189 1.47 -21.04 2.97
C VAL A 189 0.62 -21.58 1.82
N GLU A 190 -0.08 -22.69 2.00
CA GLU A 190 -1.01 -23.24 1.01
C GLU A 190 -2.11 -22.23 0.66
N GLU A 191 -2.78 -21.66 1.66
CA GLU A 191 -3.80 -20.63 1.47
C GLU A 191 -3.24 -19.43 0.70
N LYS A 192 -2.02 -19.00 1.03
CA LYS A 192 -1.37 -17.86 0.37
C LYS A 192 -1.09 -18.14 -1.11
N ILE A 193 -0.67 -19.35 -1.46
CA ILE A 193 -0.42 -19.76 -2.85
C ILE A 193 -1.72 -19.69 -3.66
N GLU A 194 -2.84 -20.17 -3.11
CA GLU A 194 -4.14 -20.13 -3.75
C GLU A 194 -4.65 -18.71 -4.03
N LEU A 195 -4.29 -17.74 -3.16
CA LEU A 195 -4.71 -16.33 -3.28
C LEU A 195 -3.73 -15.44 -4.07
N GLY A 196 -2.54 -15.95 -4.36
CA GLY A 196 -1.47 -15.21 -5.04
C GLY A 196 -1.57 -15.18 -6.57
N GLU A 197 -2.58 -15.85 -7.15
CA GLU A 197 -2.83 -15.90 -8.60
C GLU A 197 -3.38 -14.60 -9.18
#